data_94b5a0de8dff1854dd514c83f89ba0c1
#
_entry.id   94b5a0de8dff1854dd514c83f89ba0c1
#
_cell.length_a   1.000
_cell.length_b   1.000
_cell.length_c   1.000
_cell.angle_alpha   90.00
_cell.angle_beta   90.00
_cell.angle_gamma   90.00
#
_symmetry.space_group_name_H-M   'P 1'
#
loop_
_entity.id
_entity.type
_entity.pdbx_description
1 polymer ?
#
loop_
_entity_poly.entity_id
_entity_poly.type
_entity_poly.pdbx_seq_one_letter_code
_entity_poly.pdbx_strand_id
1 'polypeptide(L)'
;MRRSTGSHRSRAVVLAAVAALGAGLLSGCADDGDDGSAGSSGGGDSKGKTVVTVGTYGVMGFKQAGLYDEYTKLHPDIKIEENVIDPASNYYPQLLTHLGSGSGLADIQAVEVGNINEVTTTQADKFVDLSKADGVKKENFLDWKWSQATAKDGKTIGLGTDVGPMAICYRKDLFQQAGLPSDRDAVSELWAGDWQKYLEAGKDYAKKAPGGAAFLDSAGGLFNAAVSGGSEVYYDKSGKPIYKDSPAVKKAWKLATDASAAKLSAGLQEFTKPWQQALANGKFATASCPAWMLGQIKEYAGDKYKGKWDVAAAPKPANWGGSFLSVPQAAKNKDEAVKLATWLTAPEQQAKLFEKQASFPSAQAAYDLPQVADAKLPYFNDAPIGKIFSQAAKDSPTQVLGPKDAVIKQNFTDVGLLQVEQQGKSANEGWKAAIKTNDNALDQ
;
A
#
# COMPACT_ATOMS: atom_id res chain seq x y z
N MET A 1 -11.65 38.71 -59.54
CA MET A 1 -10.45 39.51 -59.91
C MET A 1 -9.34 39.20 -58.92
N ARG A 2 -8.16 38.79 -59.49
CA ARG A 2 -6.78 38.67 -58.92
C ARG A 2 -6.63 37.78 -57.65
N ARG A 3 -6.14 36.52 -57.68
CA ARG A 3 -4.80 35.95 -58.01
C ARG A 3 -3.64 36.62 -57.28
N SER A 4 -2.95 35.79 -56.45
CA SER A 4 -1.49 35.61 -56.42
C SER A 4 -1.16 34.78 -55.21
N THR A 5 -0.77 33.50 -55.28
CA THR A 5 0.45 32.78 -55.65
C THR A 5 1.62 32.94 -54.64
N GLY A 6 2.01 31.84 -54.06
CA GLY A 6 3.35 31.27 -53.98
C GLY A 6 4.03 31.46 -52.59
N SER A 7 4.79 30.59 -52.04
CA SER A 7 5.66 29.53 -52.60
C SER A 7 6.19 28.60 -51.50
N HIS A 8 6.40 27.35 -51.87
CA HIS A 8 7.22 26.35 -51.20
C HIS A 8 8.66 26.79 -50.91
N ARG A 9 9.24 26.35 -49.82
CA ARG A 9 10.66 25.92 -49.80
C ARG A 9 10.89 24.86 -48.74
N SER A 10 11.12 23.64 -49.24
CA SER A 10 11.80 22.51 -48.58
C SER A 10 13.31 22.76 -48.58
N ARG A 11 14.03 22.24 -47.57
CA ARG A 11 15.42 21.78 -47.60
C ARG A 11 15.67 21.07 -46.27
N ALA A 12 15.72 19.76 -46.17
CA ALA A 12 16.71 18.79 -46.64
C ALA A 12 18.05 18.86 -45.85
N VAL A 13 18.22 17.89 -44.98
CA VAL A 13 19.36 16.97 -44.72
C VAL A 13 20.76 17.57 -44.58
N VAL A 14 21.41 17.24 -43.44
CA VAL A 14 22.81 16.79 -43.45
C VAL A 14 23.05 15.82 -42.28
N LEU A 15 23.37 14.58 -42.64
CA LEU A 15 24.14 13.60 -41.86
C LEU A 15 25.62 13.98 -41.88
N ALA A 16 26.29 13.82 -40.74
CA ALA A 16 27.74 13.63 -40.71
C ALA A 16 28.12 12.65 -39.62
N ALA A 17 28.50 11.47 -40.06
CA ALA A 17 29.25 10.48 -39.30
C ALA A 17 30.73 10.80 -39.36
N VAL A 18 31.44 10.73 -38.22
CA VAL A 18 32.91 10.58 -38.21
C VAL A 18 33.25 9.54 -37.16
N ALA A 19 33.77 8.43 -37.68
CA ALA A 19 34.52 7.43 -36.94
C ALA A 19 36.02 7.79 -37.00
N ALA A 20 36.69 7.68 -35.87
CA ALA A 20 38.17 7.55 -35.91
C ALA A 20 38.64 6.69 -34.74
N LEU A 21 39.32 5.63 -35.14
CA LEU A 21 40.13 4.70 -34.37
C LEU A 21 41.37 5.35 -33.76
N GLY A 22 41.84 4.78 -32.65
CA GLY A 22 43.18 5.06 -32.13
C GLY A 22 43.53 4.15 -30.95
N ALA A 23 44.23 3.06 -31.27
CA ALA A 23 44.79 2.11 -30.30
C ALA A 23 46.20 2.56 -29.83
N GLY A 24 46.60 2.01 -28.66
CA GLY A 24 48.00 1.99 -28.22
C GLY A 24 48.16 2.46 -26.78
N LEU A 25 48.85 1.87 -25.90
CA LEU A 25 49.79 0.78 -25.71
C LEU A 25 50.13 0.77 -24.21
N LEU A 26 50.43 -0.38 -23.72
CA LEU A 26 50.98 -0.76 -22.41
C LEU A 26 52.31 -0.08 -22.05
N SER A 27 52.51 0.12 -20.77
CA SER A 27 53.73 -0.09 -19.94
C SER A 27 53.74 0.93 -18.82
N GLY A 28 54.01 0.67 -17.56
CA GLY A 28 54.79 -0.32 -16.88
C GLY A 28 55.41 0.35 -15.66
N CYS A 29 55.30 -0.32 -14.53
CA CYS A 29 56.17 -0.30 -13.34
C CYS A 29 56.62 0.96 -12.64
N ALA A 30 56.29 0.99 -11.36
CA ALA A 30 57.14 1.17 -10.17
C ALA A 30 57.57 2.58 -9.73
N ASP A 31 57.26 2.84 -8.55
CA ASP A 31 58.04 3.07 -7.33
C ASP A 31 57.92 4.45 -6.65
N ASP A 32 57.72 4.35 -5.36
CA ASP A 32 57.99 5.23 -4.22
C ASP A 32 57.66 6.73 -4.18
N GLY A 33 57.01 7.06 -3.04
CA GLY A 33 57.27 8.34 -2.39
C GLY A 33 56.08 9.15 -1.90
N ASP A 34 55.61 8.86 -0.73
CA ASP A 34 55.31 9.73 0.43
C ASP A 34 54.49 11.04 0.30
N ASP A 35 53.59 11.15 1.31
CA ASP A 35 52.99 12.31 1.98
C ASP A 35 51.93 13.18 1.29
N GLY A 36 50.76 13.20 2.02
CA GLY A 36 49.90 14.38 1.99
C GLY A 36 48.39 14.16 2.19
N SER A 37 48.01 13.77 3.36
CA SER A 37 46.82 14.23 4.14
C SER A 37 45.52 14.69 3.46
N ALA A 38 44.44 14.10 3.98
CA ALA A 38 43.11 14.65 4.26
C ALA A 38 42.01 14.46 3.24
N GLY A 39 40.99 13.68 3.70
CA GLY A 39 39.69 13.60 3.07
C GLY A 39 38.94 12.32 3.42
N SER A 40 38.85 11.98 4.73
CA SER A 40 38.02 10.88 5.20
C SER A 40 36.54 11.23 5.08
N SER A 41 35.88 10.74 4.06
CA SER A 41 34.41 10.58 4.08
C SER A 41 34.13 9.14 4.48
N GLY A 42 33.47 8.97 5.63
CA GLY A 42 33.24 7.71 6.34
C GLY A 42 32.59 6.62 5.50
N GLY A 43 33.40 5.70 5.01
CA GLY A 43 33.01 4.37 4.61
C GLY A 43 33.06 3.48 5.85
N GLY A 44 31.95 3.34 6.57
CA GLY A 44 31.82 2.43 7.69
C GLY A 44 32.11 0.99 7.27
N ASP A 45 32.97 0.37 8.01
CA ASP A 45 33.53 -0.97 7.94
C ASP A 45 32.48 -2.07 7.64
N SER A 46 32.34 -2.47 6.38
CA SER A 46 31.52 -3.63 5.98
C SER A 46 32.33 -4.88 5.66
N LYS A 47 33.62 -4.87 5.93
CA LYS A 47 34.49 -6.05 5.79
C LYS A 47 34.18 -7.07 6.91
N GLY A 48 33.45 -8.13 6.57
CA GLY A 48 33.16 -9.28 7.41
C GLY A 48 31.72 -9.47 7.86
N LYS A 49 30.79 -8.55 7.49
CA LYS A 49 29.37 -8.71 7.86
C LYS A 49 28.56 -9.43 6.77
N THR A 50 27.65 -10.31 7.19
CA THR A 50 26.64 -10.89 6.28
C THR A 50 25.60 -9.81 5.94
N VAL A 51 25.42 -9.54 4.65
CA VAL A 51 24.43 -8.57 4.18
C VAL A 51 23.13 -9.29 3.85
N VAL A 52 22.08 -9.04 4.64
CA VAL A 52 20.71 -9.52 4.37
C VAL A 52 19.94 -8.43 3.65
N THR A 53 19.46 -8.74 2.45
CA THR A 53 18.72 -7.80 1.61
C THR A 53 17.21 -7.99 1.78
N VAL A 54 16.46 -6.87 1.83
CA VAL A 54 15.00 -6.86 1.96
C VAL A 54 14.39 -6.11 0.79
N GLY A 55 13.68 -6.80 -0.09
CA GLY A 55 12.95 -6.21 -1.20
C GLY A 55 11.55 -5.79 -0.76
N THR A 56 11.22 -4.49 -0.93
CA THR A 56 9.97 -3.90 -0.47
C THR A 56 9.36 -2.96 -1.51
N TYR A 57 8.15 -2.49 -1.22
CA TYR A 57 7.47 -1.43 -1.94
C TYR A 57 6.85 -0.45 -0.93
N GLY A 58 6.65 0.79 -1.33
CA GLY A 58 6.13 1.83 -0.44
C GLY A 58 6.97 2.01 0.82
N VAL A 59 6.33 2.30 1.91
CA VAL A 59 6.95 2.46 3.21
C VAL A 59 6.48 1.33 4.13
N MET A 60 7.26 0.26 4.26
CA MET A 60 6.98 -0.82 5.22
C MET A 60 7.21 -0.39 6.68
N GLY A 61 8.02 0.64 6.88
CA GLY A 61 8.21 1.27 8.18
C GLY A 61 9.25 0.62 9.10
N PHE A 62 9.83 -0.52 8.78
CA PHE A 62 10.79 -1.21 9.64
C PHE A 62 12.03 -0.36 9.96
N LYS A 63 12.60 0.30 8.94
CA LYS A 63 13.73 1.20 9.09
C LYS A 63 13.34 2.44 9.92
N GLN A 64 12.19 3.06 9.60
CA GLN A 64 11.70 4.26 10.27
C GLN A 64 11.33 4.01 11.74
N ALA A 65 10.88 2.79 12.06
CA ALA A 65 10.64 2.35 13.43
C ALA A 65 11.92 1.99 14.20
N GLY A 66 13.09 1.98 13.53
CA GLY A 66 14.37 1.63 14.12
C GLY A 66 14.59 0.13 14.34
N LEU A 67 13.74 -0.72 13.73
CA LEU A 67 13.82 -2.18 13.93
C LEU A 67 15.05 -2.78 13.28
N TYR A 68 15.53 -2.28 12.14
CA TYR A 68 16.78 -2.74 11.55
C TYR A 68 17.99 -2.42 12.43
N ASP A 69 18.01 -1.24 13.04
CA ASP A 69 19.09 -0.85 13.97
C ASP A 69 19.05 -1.69 15.26
N GLU A 70 17.83 -2.01 15.75
CA GLU A 70 17.66 -2.88 16.91
C GLU A 70 18.17 -4.30 16.60
N TYR A 71 17.77 -4.89 15.47
CA TYR A 71 18.22 -6.21 15.06
C TYR A 71 19.74 -6.29 14.88
N THR A 72 20.34 -5.29 14.21
CA THR A 72 21.80 -5.28 14.00
C THR A 72 22.61 -5.04 15.27
N LYS A 73 22.03 -4.43 16.32
CA LYS A 73 22.65 -4.39 17.65
C LYS A 73 22.66 -5.75 18.34
N LEU A 74 21.59 -6.55 18.13
CA LEU A 74 21.50 -7.92 18.65
C LEU A 74 22.38 -8.89 17.84
N HIS A 75 22.61 -8.60 16.56
CA HIS A 75 23.36 -9.40 15.60
C HIS A 75 24.41 -8.53 14.89
N PRO A 76 25.54 -8.22 15.57
CA PRO A 76 26.53 -7.23 15.07
C PRO A 76 27.27 -7.67 13.80
N ASP A 77 27.23 -8.95 13.48
CA ASP A 77 27.73 -9.58 12.25
C ASP A 77 26.77 -9.44 11.04
N ILE A 78 25.55 -8.92 11.25
CA ILE A 78 24.56 -8.69 10.21
C ILE A 78 24.54 -7.21 9.78
N LYS A 79 24.37 -6.98 8.49
CA LYS A 79 23.99 -5.70 7.88
C LYS A 79 22.68 -5.91 7.12
N ILE A 80 21.71 -5.00 7.28
CA ILE A 80 20.44 -5.05 6.54
C ILE A 80 20.44 -3.98 5.47
N GLU A 81 20.10 -4.35 4.23
CA GLU A 81 19.92 -3.44 3.11
C GLU A 81 18.51 -3.56 2.55
N GLU A 82 17.74 -2.47 2.59
CA GLU A 82 16.38 -2.41 2.07
C GLU A 82 16.40 -1.84 0.65
N ASN A 83 15.78 -2.58 -0.29
CA ASN A 83 15.59 -2.19 -1.68
C ASN A 83 14.11 -1.91 -1.92
N VAL A 84 13.76 -0.65 -2.13
CA VAL A 84 12.37 -0.20 -2.33
C VAL A 84 12.10 0.05 -3.80
N ILE A 85 11.02 -0.52 -4.33
CA ILE A 85 10.53 -0.28 -5.70
C ILE A 85 9.10 0.24 -5.61
N ASP A 86 8.88 1.47 -6.01
CA ASP A 86 7.58 2.14 -5.99
C ASP A 86 7.03 2.40 -7.40
N PRO A 87 5.71 2.36 -7.54
CA PRO A 87 4.71 1.81 -6.62
C PRO A 87 4.71 0.27 -6.61
N ALA A 88 3.90 -0.35 -5.73
CA ALA A 88 3.76 -1.81 -5.64
C ALA A 88 3.42 -2.49 -6.99
N SER A 89 2.72 -1.79 -7.89
CA SER A 89 2.42 -2.24 -9.25
C SER A 89 3.66 -2.39 -10.15
N ASN A 90 4.77 -1.73 -9.83
CA ASN A 90 6.07 -1.92 -10.50
C ASN A 90 6.88 -3.03 -9.83
N TYR A 91 6.77 -3.17 -8.51
CA TYR A 91 7.49 -4.16 -7.73
C TYR A 91 7.06 -5.60 -8.07
N TYR A 92 5.76 -5.85 -8.10
CA TYR A 92 5.24 -7.21 -8.22
C TYR A 92 5.61 -7.91 -9.56
N PRO A 93 5.48 -7.28 -10.74
CA PRO A 93 5.94 -7.91 -11.99
C PRO A 93 7.44 -8.21 -12.01
N GLN A 94 8.27 -7.37 -11.36
CA GLN A 94 9.70 -7.63 -11.21
C GLN A 94 9.95 -8.83 -10.29
N LEU A 95 9.22 -8.94 -9.17
CA LEU A 95 9.28 -10.10 -8.28
C LEU A 95 8.99 -11.39 -9.06
N LEU A 96 7.90 -11.43 -9.85
CA LEU A 96 7.58 -12.62 -10.67
C LEU A 96 8.66 -12.94 -11.68
N THR A 97 9.23 -11.94 -12.34
CA THR A 97 10.34 -12.11 -13.28
C THR A 97 11.57 -12.71 -12.60
N HIS A 98 11.93 -12.19 -11.43
CA HIS A 98 13.06 -12.69 -10.66
C HIS A 98 12.83 -14.08 -10.08
N LEU A 99 11.60 -14.40 -9.66
CA LEU A 99 11.22 -15.76 -9.26
C LEU A 99 11.33 -16.75 -10.43
N GLY A 100 10.91 -16.33 -11.62
CA GLY A 100 11.03 -17.14 -12.84
C GLY A 100 12.48 -17.41 -13.25
N SER A 101 13.36 -16.40 -13.16
CA SER A 101 14.77 -16.52 -13.51
C SER A 101 15.65 -17.12 -12.40
N GLY A 102 15.16 -17.13 -11.16
CA GLY A 102 15.94 -17.52 -9.97
C GLY A 102 17.09 -16.55 -9.63
N SER A 103 17.05 -15.31 -10.15
CA SER A 103 18.09 -14.31 -9.97
C SER A 103 17.50 -12.91 -9.76
N GLY A 104 18.27 -12.01 -9.10
CA GLY A 104 17.82 -10.64 -8.82
C GLY A 104 16.90 -10.51 -7.60
N LEU A 105 16.66 -11.61 -6.88
CA LEU A 105 15.85 -11.62 -5.66
C LEU A 105 16.64 -11.06 -4.48
N ALA A 106 15.99 -10.28 -3.63
CA ALA A 106 16.45 -10.02 -2.28
C ALA A 106 16.29 -11.26 -1.40
N ASP A 107 17.00 -11.33 -0.27
CA ASP A 107 16.93 -12.45 0.67
C ASP A 107 15.53 -12.56 1.32
N ILE A 108 14.88 -11.41 1.55
CA ILE A 108 13.48 -11.32 1.98
C ILE A 108 12.71 -10.53 0.92
N GLN A 109 11.51 -10.99 0.59
CA GLN A 109 10.60 -10.32 -0.34
C GLN A 109 9.29 -9.99 0.35
N ALA A 110 8.87 -8.73 0.26
CA ALA A 110 7.52 -8.34 0.67
C ALA A 110 6.50 -8.79 -0.39
N VAL A 111 5.35 -9.30 0.05
CA VAL A 111 4.23 -9.67 -0.84
C VAL A 111 2.97 -9.00 -0.32
N GLU A 112 2.30 -8.21 -1.18
CA GLU A 112 1.04 -7.54 -0.85
C GLU A 112 -0.13 -8.53 -0.87
N VAL A 113 -1.14 -8.30 -0.03
CA VAL A 113 -2.29 -9.20 0.14
C VAL A 113 -3.04 -9.48 -1.17
N GLY A 114 -3.13 -8.51 -2.08
CA GLY A 114 -3.78 -8.70 -3.38
C GLY A 114 -3.01 -9.60 -4.34
N ASN A 115 -1.75 -9.92 -4.03
CA ASN A 115 -0.89 -10.78 -4.85
C ASN A 115 -0.57 -12.11 -4.17
N ILE A 116 -0.81 -12.23 -2.86
CA ILE A 116 -0.40 -13.43 -2.09
C ILE A 116 -1.05 -14.71 -2.60
N ASN A 117 -2.30 -14.65 -3.05
CA ASN A 117 -2.99 -15.82 -3.57
C ASN A 117 -2.35 -16.34 -4.89
N GLU A 118 -1.96 -15.45 -5.80
CA GLU A 118 -1.21 -15.84 -7.00
C GLU A 118 0.12 -16.50 -6.63
N VAL A 119 0.85 -15.93 -5.67
CA VAL A 119 2.14 -16.48 -5.23
C VAL A 119 1.97 -17.83 -4.54
N THR A 120 0.99 -17.99 -3.65
CA THR A 120 0.72 -19.28 -2.97
C THR A 120 0.23 -20.36 -3.92
N THR A 121 -0.43 -20.01 -5.01
CA THR A 121 -0.97 -20.97 -5.97
C THR A 121 0.00 -21.33 -7.10
N THR A 122 0.87 -20.40 -7.52
CA THR A 122 1.71 -20.58 -8.71
C THR A 122 3.21 -20.62 -8.43
N GLN A 123 3.67 -20.11 -7.28
CA GLN A 123 5.09 -19.90 -6.96
C GLN A 123 5.49 -20.44 -5.57
N ALA A 124 4.62 -21.17 -4.87
CA ALA A 124 4.89 -21.60 -3.49
C ALA A 124 6.18 -22.46 -3.36
N ASP A 125 6.55 -23.20 -4.41
CA ASP A 125 7.78 -23.99 -4.48
C ASP A 125 9.04 -23.13 -4.47
N LYS A 126 8.95 -21.85 -4.86
CA LYS A 126 10.05 -20.89 -4.89
C LYS A 126 10.36 -20.27 -3.53
N PHE A 127 9.55 -20.54 -2.51
CA PHE A 127 9.69 -19.95 -1.18
C PHE A 127 9.95 -20.98 -0.10
N VAL A 128 10.58 -20.57 0.99
CA VAL A 128 10.81 -21.36 2.19
C VAL A 128 9.48 -21.57 2.92
N ASP A 129 9.29 -22.75 3.50
CA ASP A 129 8.19 -23.01 4.44
C ASP A 129 8.50 -22.39 5.80
N LEU A 130 7.95 -21.21 6.04
CA LEU A 130 8.18 -20.45 7.26
C LEU A 130 7.40 -21.00 8.46
N SER A 131 6.41 -21.89 8.26
CA SER A 131 5.68 -22.52 9.38
C SER A 131 6.57 -23.38 10.26
N LYS A 132 7.75 -23.79 9.75
CA LYS A 132 8.73 -24.64 10.44
C LYS A 132 9.92 -23.84 11.01
N ALA A 133 9.93 -22.53 10.83
CA ALA A 133 11.02 -21.69 11.31
C ALA A 133 10.98 -21.55 12.82
N ASP A 134 12.16 -21.59 13.45
CA ASP A 134 12.29 -21.41 14.88
C ASP A 134 11.73 -20.06 15.32
N GLY A 135 10.91 -20.06 16.37
CA GLY A 135 10.26 -18.86 16.91
C GLY A 135 8.94 -18.48 16.22
N VAL A 136 8.60 -19.08 15.10
CA VAL A 136 7.29 -18.86 14.44
C VAL A 136 6.22 -19.65 15.18
N LYS A 137 5.15 -18.95 15.58
CA LYS A 137 3.97 -19.52 16.24
C LYS A 137 2.72 -19.05 15.50
N LYS A 138 2.01 -19.99 14.89
CA LYS A 138 0.77 -19.70 14.15
C LYS A 138 -0.25 -18.95 15.00
N GLU A 139 -0.39 -19.34 16.26
CA GLU A 139 -1.33 -18.76 17.23
C GLU A 139 -1.07 -17.28 17.56
N ASN A 140 0.10 -16.77 17.22
CA ASN A 140 0.40 -15.34 17.34
C ASN A 140 -0.32 -14.50 16.27
N PHE A 141 -0.71 -15.08 15.14
CA PHE A 141 -1.30 -14.38 14.01
C PHE A 141 -2.81 -14.57 13.95
N LEU A 142 -3.51 -13.65 13.28
CA LEU A 142 -4.90 -13.85 12.90
C LEU A 142 -5.01 -15.08 11.99
N ASP A 143 -5.92 -16.00 12.28
CA ASP A 143 -6.10 -17.25 11.51
C ASP A 143 -6.31 -17.01 10.02
N TRP A 144 -7.13 -16.02 9.68
CA TRP A 144 -7.39 -15.69 8.28
C TRP A 144 -6.15 -15.12 7.57
N LYS A 145 -5.33 -14.32 8.27
CA LYS A 145 -4.10 -13.76 7.72
C LYS A 145 -3.04 -14.83 7.48
N TRP A 146 -2.90 -15.76 8.42
CA TRP A 146 -2.04 -16.95 8.27
C TRP A 146 -2.46 -17.78 7.06
N SER A 147 -3.76 -18.06 6.94
CA SER A 147 -4.33 -18.87 5.86
C SER A 147 -4.10 -18.26 4.48
N GLN A 148 -4.08 -16.93 4.35
CA GLN A 148 -3.80 -16.24 3.08
C GLN A 148 -2.41 -16.58 2.52
N ALA A 149 -1.40 -16.79 3.39
CA ALA A 149 -0.03 -17.11 2.98
C ALA A 149 0.27 -18.62 2.98
N THR A 150 -0.75 -19.46 3.21
CA THR A 150 -0.60 -20.91 3.25
C THR A 150 -1.05 -21.52 1.92
N ALA A 151 -0.14 -22.21 1.24
CA ALA A 151 -0.39 -22.91 -0.01
C ALA A 151 -1.20 -24.20 0.23
N LYS A 152 -1.74 -24.80 -0.86
CA LYS A 152 -2.59 -26.01 -0.81
C LYS A 152 -1.89 -27.23 -0.20
N ASP A 153 -0.57 -27.31 -0.31
CA ASP A 153 0.27 -28.37 0.27
C ASP A 153 0.55 -28.17 1.78
N GLY A 154 0.01 -27.10 2.39
CA GLY A 154 0.19 -26.72 3.79
C GLY A 154 1.41 -25.88 4.09
N LYS A 155 2.25 -25.56 3.09
CA LYS A 155 3.42 -24.69 3.24
C LYS A 155 2.96 -23.25 3.48
N THR A 156 3.47 -22.61 4.51
CA THR A 156 3.27 -21.17 4.76
C THR A 156 4.47 -20.40 4.22
N ILE A 157 4.26 -19.64 3.15
CA ILE A 157 5.34 -18.97 2.41
C ILE A 157 5.57 -17.52 2.85
N GLY A 158 4.76 -16.97 3.73
CA GLY A 158 4.88 -15.60 4.20
C GLY A 158 4.38 -15.41 5.62
N LEU A 159 5.08 -14.59 6.38
CA LEU A 159 4.65 -14.15 7.71
C LEU A 159 4.00 -12.77 7.59
N GLY A 160 2.80 -12.63 8.13
CA GLY A 160 2.06 -11.37 8.05
C GLY A 160 2.80 -10.23 8.77
N THR A 161 2.90 -9.08 8.14
CA THR A 161 3.51 -7.87 8.71
C THR A 161 2.47 -6.98 9.38
N ASP A 162 1.34 -6.80 8.70
CA ASP A 162 0.28 -5.88 9.09
C ASP A 162 -1.06 -6.32 8.49
N VAL A 163 -2.09 -5.63 8.91
CA VAL A 163 -3.43 -5.64 8.32
C VAL A 163 -3.93 -4.20 8.19
N GLY A 164 -4.93 -3.97 7.36
CA GLY A 164 -5.51 -2.66 7.12
C GLY A 164 -6.95 -2.55 7.64
N PRO A 165 -7.20 -2.71 8.96
CA PRO A 165 -8.54 -2.52 9.49
C PRO A 165 -9.02 -1.10 9.19
N MET A 166 -10.31 -0.98 8.79
CA MET A 166 -10.85 0.24 8.21
C MET A 166 -11.44 1.17 9.25
N ALA A 167 -11.12 2.45 9.10
CA ALA A 167 -11.76 3.58 9.76
C ALA A 167 -12.07 4.68 8.72
N ILE A 168 -12.60 5.81 9.15
CA ILE A 168 -12.68 7.05 8.36
C ILE A 168 -11.85 8.11 9.07
N CYS A 169 -10.85 8.64 8.37
CA CYS A 169 -10.16 9.86 8.79
C CYS A 169 -10.98 11.08 8.35
N TYR A 170 -11.20 12.03 9.26
CA TYR A 170 -12.00 13.21 8.94
C TYR A 170 -11.38 14.49 9.48
N ARG A 171 -11.64 15.60 8.84
CA ARG A 171 -11.23 16.95 9.22
C ARG A 171 -12.25 17.52 10.19
N LYS A 172 -11.94 17.41 11.48
CA LYS A 172 -12.75 17.92 12.59
C LYS A 172 -13.13 19.40 12.42
N ASP A 173 -12.19 20.21 12.01
CA ASP A 173 -12.39 21.64 11.78
C ASP A 173 -13.35 21.93 10.60
N LEU A 174 -13.28 21.15 9.52
CA LEU A 174 -14.21 21.32 8.39
C LEU A 174 -15.61 20.82 8.73
N PHE A 175 -15.75 19.76 9.53
CA PHE A 175 -17.03 19.27 10.02
C PHE A 175 -17.70 20.32 10.91
N GLN A 176 -16.95 20.93 11.84
CA GLN A 176 -17.46 22.05 12.67
C GLN A 176 -17.95 23.23 11.82
N GLN A 177 -17.16 23.66 10.84
CA GLN A 177 -17.52 24.75 9.94
C GLN A 177 -18.75 24.42 9.08
N ALA A 178 -18.93 23.16 8.70
CA ALA A 178 -20.12 22.68 8.00
C ALA A 178 -21.35 22.55 8.92
N GLY A 179 -21.18 22.64 10.25
CA GLY A 179 -22.24 22.47 11.24
C GLY A 179 -22.63 21.01 11.43
N LEU A 180 -21.71 20.09 11.09
CA LEU A 180 -21.84 18.66 11.39
C LEU A 180 -21.24 18.35 12.78
N PRO A 181 -21.62 17.24 13.40
CA PRO A 181 -20.91 16.71 14.55
C PRO A 181 -19.41 16.61 14.26
N SER A 182 -18.59 16.92 15.25
CA SER A 182 -17.12 16.87 15.11
C SER A 182 -16.45 16.08 16.21
N ASP A 183 -17.22 15.61 17.20
CA ASP A 183 -16.77 14.60 18.15
C ASP A 183 -16.73 13.23 17.47
N ARG A 184 -15.70 12.45 17.76
CA ARG A 184 -15.39 11.16 17.13
C ARG A 184 -16.53 10.16 17.22
N ASP A 185 -17.16 10.04 18.39
CA ASP A 185 -18.22 9.07 18.61
C ASP A 185 -19.48 9.52 17.87
N ALA A 186 -19.83 10.80 17.96
CA ALA A 186 -20.95 11.38 17.23
C ALA A 186 -20.75 11.31 15.71
N VAL A 187 -19.53 11.47 15.22
CA VAL A 187 -19.19 11.30 13.78
C VAL A 187 -19.34 9.83 13.36
N SER A 188 -18.89 8.88 14.19
CA SER A 188 -19.07 7.44 13.94
C SER A 188 -20.54 7.07 13.81
N GLU A 189 -21.41 7.62 14.67
CA GLU A 189 -22.87 7.40 14.64
C GLU A 189 -23.55 7.95 13.39
N LEU A 190 -23.01 9.00 12.75
CA LEU A 190 -23.58 9.55 11.50
C LEU A 190 -23.77 8.50 10.42
N TRP A 191 -22.87 7.53 10.36
CA TRP A 191 -22.84 6.51 9.29
C TRP A 191 -22.79 5.08 9.80
N ALA A 192 -22.98 4.85 11.11
CA ALA A 192 -22.92 3.51 11.69
C ALA A 192 -23.78 2.50 10.93
N GLY A 193 -23.15 1.38 10.53
CA GLY A 193 -23.78 0.22 9.89
C GLY A 193 -24.12 0.40 8.39
N ASP A 194 -24.02 1.61 7.81
CA ASP A 194 -24.44 1.83 6.43
C ASP A 194 -23.60 2.87 5.67
N TRP A 195 -22.96 2.46 4.58
CA TRP A 195 -22.24 3.36 3.67
C TRP A 195 -23.15 4.41 3.00
N GLN A 196 -24.45 4.14 2.87
CA GLN A 196 -25.36 5.13 2.29
C GLN A 196 -25.53 6.34 3.23
N LYS A 197 -25.56 6.13 4.55
CA LYS A 197 -25.56 7.20 5.55
C LYS A 197 -24.29 8.07 5.45
N TYR A 198 -23.13 7.45 5.10
CA TYR A 198 -21.91 8.20 4.85
C TYR A 198 -22.07 9.19 3.66
N LEU A 199 -22.74 8.77 2.56
CA LEU A 199 -23.05 9.68 1.47
C LEU A 199 -24.06 10.77 1.87
N GLU A 200 -25.01 10.47 2.73
CA GLU A 200 -25.97 11.46 3.25
C GLU A 200 -25.26 12.52 4.08
N ALA A 201 -24.35 12.13 4.98
CA ALA A 201 -23.48 13.04 5.70
C ALA A 201 -22.64 13.90 4.72
N GLY A 202 -22.15 13.32 3.64
CA GLY A 202 -21.45 14.03 2.57
C GLY A 202 -22.32 15.07 1.86
N LYS A 203 -23.58 14.76 1.57
CA LYS A 203 -24.52 15.73 0.99
C LYS A 203 -24.83 16.88 1.95
N ASP A 204 -24.94 16.62 3.24
CA ASP A 204 -25.14 17.64 4.25
C ASP A 204 -23.89 18.54 4.39
N TYR A 205 -22.70 17.94 4.38
CA TYR A 205 -21.43 18.68 4.33
C TYR A 205 -21.36 19.59 3.09
N ALA A 206 -21.70 19.07 1.91
CA ALA A 206 -21.61 19.79 0.64
C ALA A 206 -22.50 21.03 0.57
N LYS A 207 -23.58 21.10 1.36
CA LYS A 207 -24.44 22.33 1.45
C LYS A 207 -23.65 23.54 1.92
N LYS A 208 -22.58 23.37 2.69
CA LYS A 208 -21.73 24.46 3.20
C LYS A 208 -20.30 24.41 2.65
N ALA A 209 -19.78 23.22 2.32
CA ALA A 209 -18.47 22.94 1.71
C ALA A 209 -17.36 23.95 2.13
N PRO A 210 -16.91 24.00 3.39
CA PRO A 210 -16.01 25.01 3.87
C PRO A 210 -14.73 25.11 3.03
N GLY A 211 -14.41 26.32 2.58
CA GLY A 211 -13.23 26.59 1.74
C GLY A 211 -13.25 25.85 0.37
N GLY A 212 -14.41 25.35 -0.06
CA GLY A 212 -14.55 24.58 -1.29
C GLY A 212 -13.92 23.18 -1.22
N ALA A 213 -13.63 22.66 -0.01
CA ALA A 213 -13.10 21.32 0.18
C ALA A 213 -14.20 20.28 -0.13
N ALA A 214 -13.85 19.24 -0.91
CA ALA A 214 -14.74 18.11 -1.18
C ALA A 214 -15.01 17.30 0.10
N PHE A 215 -16.09 16.51 0.10
CA PHE A 215 -16.37 15.66 1.26
C PHE A 215 -15.36 14.52 1.35
N LEU A 216 -15.08 13.82 0.26
CA LEU A 216 -14.10 12.73 0.20
C LEU A 216 -13.03 13.00 -0.87
N ASP A 217 -11.92 12.33 -0.76
CA ASP A 217 -10.77 12.45 -1.64
C ASP A 217 -10.97 11.78 -3.01
N SER A 218 -11.54 10.55 -3.01
CA SER A 218 -11.54 9.65 -4.16
C SER A 218 -12.73 8.70 -4.16
N ALA A 219 -13.44 8.58 -5.27
CA ALA A 219 -14.42 7.50 -5.45
C ALA A 219 -13.73 6.13 -5.47
N GLY A 220 -12.48 6.05 -5.94
CA GLY A 220 -11.67 4.84 -5.89
C GLY A 220 -11.39 4.40 -4.44
N GLY A 221 -11.01 5.32 -3.56
CA GLY A 221 -10.82 5.06 -2.13
C GLY A 221 -12.11 4.60 -1.44
N LEU A 222 -13.23 5.26 -1.75
CA LEU A 222 -14.54 4.84 -1.25
C LEU A 222 -14.95 3.44 -1.74
N PHE A 223 -14.70 3.13 -3.02
CA PHE A 223 -14.93 1.80 -3.58
C PHE A 223 -14.12 0.75 -2.83
N ASN A 224 -12.80 0.98 -2.66
CA ASN A 224 -11.91 0.07 -1.96
C ASN A 224 -12.37 -0.18 -0.51
N ALA A 225 -12.76 0.86 0.22
CA ALA A 225 -13.26 0.74 1.58
C ALA A 225 -14.54 -0.09 1.66
N ALA A 226 -15.50 0.19 0.78
CA ALA A 226 -16.80 -0.48 0.78
C ALA A 226 -16.70 -1.95 0.33
N VAL A 227 -15.91 -2.23 -0.72
CA VAL A 227 -15.76 -3.58 -1.26
C VAL A 227 -14.97 -4.49 -0.32
N SER A 228 -14.04 -3.94 0.44
CA SER A 228 -13.21 -4.68 1.41
C SER A 228 -13.99 -5.21 2.62
N GLY A 229 -15.24 -4.81 2.80
CA GLY A 229 -16.17 -5.39 3.77
C GLY A 229 -16.91 -6.64 3.27
N GLY A 230 -16.64 -7.11 2.05
CA GLY A 230 -17.21 -8.35 1.50
C GLY A 230 -16.32 -9.57 1.76
N SER A 231 -16.93 -10.74 1.95
CA SER A 231 -16.20 -12.01 2.06
C SER A 231 -15.85 -12.61 0.69
N GLU A 232 -16.81 -12.64 -0.23
CA GLU A 232 -16.63 -13.05 -1.63
C GLU A 232 -16.72 -11.80 -2.50
N VAL A 233 -15.55 -11.30 -2.94
CA VAL A 233 -15.45 -10.02 -3.65
C VAL A 233 -15.24 -10.25 -5.14
N TYR A 234 -14.05 -10.65 -5.55
CA TYR A 234 -13.71 -10.88 -6.95
C TYR A 234 -13.76 -12.35 -7.33
N TYR A 235 -13.65 -13.23 -6.32
CA TYR A 235 -13.71 -14.69 -6.47
C TYR A 235 -14.66 -15.28 -5.44
N ASP A 236 -15.27 -16.41 -5.77
CA ASP A 236 -16.02 -17.24 -4.84
C ASP A 236 -15.11 -18.28 -4.15
N LYS A 237 -15.66 -19.01 -3.18
CA LYS A 237 -14.93 -20.05 -2.43
C LYS A 237 -14.42 -21.20 -3.31
N SER A 238 -14.93 -21.37 -4.52
CA SER A 238 -14.44 -22.36 -5.48
C SER A 238 -13.24 -21.86 -6.30
N GLY A 239 -12.88 -20.57 -6.16
CA GLY A 239 -11.84 -19.91 -6.95
C GLY A 239 -12.33 -19.41 -8.31
N LYS A 240 -13.65 -19.39 -8.55
CA LYS A 240 -14.23 -18.85 -9.78
C LYS A 240 -14.30 -17.33 -9.71
N PRO A 241 -13.86 -16.61 -10.79
CA PRO A 241 -14.04 -15.16 -10.85
C PRO A 241 -15.53 -14.78 -10.87
N ILE A 242 -15.93 -13.88 -9.95
CA ILE A 242 -17.32 -13.40 -9.83
C ILE A 242 -17.44 -11.88 -9.91
N TYR A 243 -16.35 -11.15 -10.16
CA TYR A 243 -16.31 -9.68 -10.11
C TYR A 243 -17.42 -8.98 -10.92
N LYS A 244 -17.89 -9.57 -12.01
CA LYS A 244 -19.00 -9.03 -12.82
C LYS A 244 -20.35 -9.08 -12.09
N ASP A 245 -20.54 -10.13 -11.28
CA ASP A 245 -21.82 -10.45 -10.66
C ASP A 245 -21.83 -10.29 -9.15
N SER A 246 -20.67 -10.11 -8.53
CA SER A 246 -20.51 -9.94 -7.10
C SER A 246 -21.40 -8.81 -6.56
N PRO A 247 -22.29 -9.11 -5.59
CA PRO A 247 -23.09 -8.07 -4.93
C PRO A 247 -22.23 -7.04 -4.21
N ALA A 248 -21.08 -7.45 -3.65
CA ALA A 248 -20.14 -6.54 -2.99
C ALA A 248 -19.57 -5.51 -3.97
N VAL A 249 -19.08 -5.98 -5.13
CA VAL A 249 -18.54 -5.10 -6.18
C VAL A 249 -19.61 -4.17 -6.73
N LYS A 250 -20.82 -4.68 -7.06
CA LYS A 250 -21.93 -3.86 -7.59
C LYS A 250 -22.37 -2.78 -6.58
N LYS A 251 -22.45 -3.12 -5.28
CA LYS A 251 -22.81 -2.14 -4.24
C LYS A 251 -21.74 -1.07 -4.06
N ALA A 252 -20.46 -1.46 -4.00
CA ALA A 252 -19.34 -0.54 -3.87
C ALA A 252 -19.22 0.37 -5.11
N TRP A 253 -19.42 -0.18 -6.32
CA TRP A 253 -19.46 0.58 -7.57
C TRP A 253 -20.56 1.65 -7.57
N LYS A 254 -21.79 1.23 -7.21
CA LYS A 254 -22.90 2.16 -7.10
C LYS A 254 -22.63 3.27 -6.09
N LEU A 255 -22.13 2.92 -4.93
CA LEU A 255 -21.78 3.88 -3.87
C LEU A 255 -20.76 4.92 -4.38
N ALA A 256 -19.68 4.46 -4.99
CA ALA A 256 -18.61 5.32 -5.51
C ALA A 256 -19.11 6.23 -6.64
N THR A 257 -19.90 5.71 -7.57
CA THR A 257 -20.46 6.50 -8.67
C THR A 257 -21.57 7.46 -8.20
N ASP A 258 -22.36 7.11 -7.19
CA ASP A 258 -23.34 8.02 -6.56
C ASP A 258 -22.60 9.20 -5.86
N ALA A 259 -21.47 8.94 -5.19
CA ALA A 259 -20.62 9.97 -4.59
C ALA A 259 -20.09 10.94 -5.65
N SER A 260 -19.58 10.41 -6.76
CA SER A 260 -19.10 11.20 -7.91
C SER A 260 -20.23 12.04 -8.53
N ALA A 261 -21.40 11.42 -8.80
CA ALA A 261 -22.57 12.12 -9.36
C ALA A 261 -23.09 13.24 -8.44
N ALA A 262 -23.01 13.03 -7.12
CA ALA A 262 -23.37 14.05 -6.12
C ALA A 262 -22.26 15.08 -5.89
N LYS A 263 -21.13 15.02 -6.63
CA LYS A 263 -19.97 15.93 -6.51
C LYS A 263 -19.38 15.96 -5.10
N LEU A 264 -19.37 14.83 -4.41
CA LEU A 264 -18.81 14.70 -3.07
C LEU A 264 -17.31 14.42 -3.09
N SER A 265 -16.80 13.87 -4.20
CA SER A 265 -15.39 13.49 -4.38
C SER A 265 -14.55 14.63 -4.93
N ALA A 266 -13.30 14.71 -4.49
CA ALA A 266 -12.29 15.58 -5.10
C ALA A 266 -11.78 15.04 -6.45
N GLY A 267 -12.18 13.84 -6.85
CA GLY A 267 -11.83 13.24 -8.15
C GLY A 267 -10.35 12.89 -8.29
N LEU A 268 -9.70 12.52 -7.19
CA LEU A 268 -8.26 12.26 -7.15
C LEU A 268 -7.97 10.76 -7.29
N GLN A 269 -6.88 10.44 -7.97
CA GLN A 269 -6.29 9.12 -7.87
C GLN A 269 -5.39 9.07 -6.63
N GLU A 270 -5.71 8.20 -5.68
CA GLU A 270 -4.94 8.04 -4.44
C GLU A 270 -3.47 7.69 -4.72
N PHE A 271 -2.59 8.08 -3.81
CA PHE A 271 -1.14 7.83 -3.83
C PHE A 271 -0.36 8.56 -4.95
N THR A 272 -1.02 9.38 -5.75
CA THR A 272 -0.38 10.23 -6.76
C THR A 272 0.06 11.57 -6.17
N LYS A 273 0.98 12.26 -6.84
CA LYS A 273 1.39 13.61 -6.43
C LYS A 273 0.23 14.61 -6.30
N PRO A 274 -0.77 14.64 -7.21
CA PRO A 274 -1.97 15.49 -7.02
C PRO A 274 -2.72 15.19 -5.73
N TRP A 275 -2.88 13.92 -5.35
CA TRP A 275 -3.52 13.53 -4.11
C TRP A 275 -2.71 13.97 -2.87
N GLN A 276 -1.39 13.79 -2.88
CA GLN A 276 -0.50 14.27 -1.82
C GLN A 276 -0.58 15.79 -1.66
N GLN A 277 -0.60 16.54 -2.77
CA GLN A 277 -0.79 17.99 -2.76
C GLN A 277 -2.17 18.41 -2.25
N ALA A 278 -3.20 17.62 -2.53
CA ALA A 278 -4.55 17.88 -2.02
C ALA A 278 -4.62 17.69 -0.49
N LEU A 279 -3.96 16.68 0.08
CA LEU A 279 -3.75 16.52 1.53
C LEU A 279 -3.03 17.74 2.10
N ALA A 280 -1.89 18.12 1.50
CA ALA A 280 -1.10 19.26 1.90
C ALA A 280 -1.89 20.60 1.86
N ASN A 281 -2.91 20.70 1.02
CA ASN A 281 -3.72 21.90 0.84
C ASN A 281 -5.15 21.82 1.43
N GLY A 282 -5.47 20.70 2.13
CA GLY A 282 -6.76 20.51 2.79
C GLY A 282 -7.96 20.53 1.84
N LYS A 283 -7.83 19.87 0.69
CA LYS A 283 -8.82 19.90 -0.39
C LYS A 283 -10.02 19.01 -0.19
N PHE A 284 -10.00 18.15 0.84
CA PHE A 284 -11.11 17.26 1.18
C PHE A 284 -11.22 17.09 2.71
N ALA A 285 -12.41 16.66 3.13
CA ALA A 285 -12.78 16.57 4.54
C ALA A 285 -12.70 15.15 5.10
N THR A 286 -12.79 14.12 4.27
CA THR A 286 -12.70 12.73 4.71
C THR A 286 -11.86 11.91 3.73
N ALA A 287 -11.24 10.84 4.25
CA ALA A 287 -10.60 9.81 3.46
C ALA A 287 -10.93 8.43 4.06
N SER A 288 -11.04 7.43 3.21
CA SER A 288 -11.02 6.03 3.64
C SER A 288 -9.71 5.74 4.34
N CYS A 289 -9.75 5.22 5.56
CA CYS A 289 -8.60 5.26 6.46
C CYS A 289 -8.30 3.89 7.08
N PRO A 290 -7.75 2.94 6.30
CA PRO A 290 -7.09 1.81 6.92
C PRO A 290 -5.93 2.30 7.80
N ALA A 291 -5.54 1.54 8.81
CA ALA A 291 -4.60 2.01 9.84
C ALA A 291 -3.32 2.63 9.27
N TRP A 292 -2.72 2.03 8.25
CA TRP A 292 -1.52 2.55 7.58
C TRP A 292 -1.70 3.92 6.90
N MET A 293 -2.96 4.30 6.56
CA MET A 293 -3.27 5.62 5.98
C MET A 293 -2.97 6.78 6.93
N LEU A 294 -2.97 6.53 8.24
CA LEU A 294 -2.63 7.54 9.25
C LEU A 294 -1.22 8.10 9.02
N GLY A 295 -0.26 7.22 8.69
CA GLY A 295 1.11 7.61 8.35
C GLY A 295 1.14 8.49 7.10
N GLN A 296 0.44 8.12 6.06
CA GLN A 296 0.35 8.87 4.79
C GLN A 296 -0.26 10.27 5.02
N ILE A 297 -1.38 10.34 5.76
CA ILE A 297 -2.02 11.62 6.07
C ILE A 297 -1.07 12.52 6.88
N LYS A 298 -0.42 11.99 7.91
CA LYS A 298 0.54 12.75 8.72
C LYS A 298 1.69 13.29 7.87
N GLU A 299 2.26 12.47 7.01
CA GLU A 299 3.38 12.82 6.16
C GLU A 299 3.00 13.92 5.16
N TYR A 300 1.94 13.73 4.40
CA TYR A 300 1.60 14.64 3.29
C TYR A 300 0.79 15.85 3.71
N ALA A 301 -0.08 15.76 4.72
CA ALA A 301 -0.79 16.93 5.22
C ALA A 301 0.12 17.84 6.04
N GLY A 302 1.13 17.29 6.72
CA GLY A 302 2.12 18.04 7.48
C GLY A 302 1.61 18.65 8.77
N ASP A 303 2.50 19.30 9.52
CA ASP A 303 2.23 19.77 10.88
C ASP A 303 1.12 20.84 10.99
N LYS A 304 0.84 21.60 9.93
CA LYS A 304 -0.24 22.60 9.91
C LYS A 304 -1.64 22.01 10.12
N TYR A 305 -1.78 20.71 9.89
CA TYR A 305 -3.03 19.98 10.10
C TYR A 305 -3.03 19.06 11.33
N LYS A 306 -1.96 19.09 12.13
CA LYS A 306 -1.93 18.42 13.43
C LYS A 306 -3.09 18.89 14.30
N GLY A 307 -3.85 17.96 14.87
CA GLY A 307 -5.04 18.21 15.68
C GLY A 307 -6.27 18.66 14.88
N LYS A 308 -6.20 18.76 13.53
CA LYS A 308 -7.36 19.03 12.67
C LYS A 308 -7.97 17.76 12.08
N TRP A 309 -7.18 16.70 11.94
CA TRP A 309 -7.65 15.38 11.60
C TRP A 309 -8.06 14.59 12.84
N ASP A 310 -9.06 13.75 12.69
CA ASP A 310 -9.48 12.79 13.71
C ASP A 310 -9.88 11.47 13.04
N VAL A 311 -10.15 10.42 13.82
CA VAL A 311 -10.45 9.07 13.33
C VAL A 311 -11.80 8.63 13.92
N ALA A 312 -12.74 8.29 13.04
CA ALA A 312 -14.04 7.73 13.37
C ALA A 312 -14.14 6.28 12.88
N ALA A 313 -14.97 5.47 13.50
CA ALA A 313 -15.24 4.12 13.01
C ALA A 313 -15.79 4.16 11.58
N ALA A 314 -15.41 3.20 10.75
CA ALA A 314 -15.99 3.06 9.42
C ALA A 314 -17.46 2.65 9.48
N PRO A 315 -18.27 2.94 8.45
CA PRO A 315 -19.66 2.48 8.39
C PRO A 315 -19.83 0.98 8.57
N LYS A 316 -18.88 0.20 8.09
CA LYS A 316 -18.80 -1.25 8.28
C LYS A 316 -17.36 -1.70 8.46
N PRO A 317 -17.13 -2.76 9.27
CA PRO A 317 -15.80 -3.36 9.38
C PRO A 317 -15.30 -3.85 8.03
N ALA A 318 -14.03 -3.62 7.76
CA ALA A 318 -13.37 -4.04 6.53
C ALA A 318 -11.86 -4.14 6.75
N ASN A 319 -11.18 -4.90 5.89
CA ASN A 319 -9.73 -4.93 5.84
C ASN A 319 -9.26 -4.55 4.43
N TRP A 320 -8.56 -3.43 4.33
CA TRP A 320 -7.92 -3.02 3.08
C TRP A 320 -6.40 -2.98 3.24
N GLY A 321 -5.75 -3.95 2.59
CA GLY A 321 -4.30 -4.04 2.57
C GLY A 321 -3.75 -5.05 3.57
N GLY A 322 -2.45 -4.92 3.79
CA GLY A 322 -1.61 -5.80 4.58
C GLY A 322 -0.64 -6.58 3.70
N SER A 323 0.50 -6.90 4.29
CA SER A 323 1.62 -7.50 3.58
C SER A 323 2.16 -8.73 4.31
N PHE A 324 3.10 -9.39 3.67
CA PHE A 324 3.81 -10.55 4.19
C PHE A 324 5.31 -10.40 3.89
N LEU A 325 6.16 -10.93 4.74
CA LEU A 325 7.57 -11.18 4.44
C LEU A 325 7.74 -12.65 4.07
N SER A 326 8.32 -12.88 2.90
CA SER A 326 8.59 -14.20 2.33
C SER A 326 10.07 -14.36 2.05
N VAL A 327 10.61 -15.57 2.20
CA VAL A 327 12.02 -15.86 1.95
C VAL A 327 12.11 -16.78 0.72
N PRO A 328 12.70 -16.29 -0.40
CA PRO A 328 12.89 -17.13 -1.59
C PRO A 328 13.84 -18.30 -1.33
N GLN A 329 13.61 -19.46 -1.99
CA GLN A 329 14.55 -20.58 -1.97
C GLN A 329 15.92 -20.19 -2.56
N ALA A 330 15.94 -19.23 -3.47
CA ALA A 330 17.16 -18.70 -4.10
C ALA A 330 17.84 -17.59 -3.28
N ALA A 331 17.36 -17.28 -2.08
CA ALA A 331 18.02 -16.30 -1.19
C ALA A 331 19.46 -16.72 -0.89
N LYS A 332 20.38 -15.76 -0.94
CA LYS A 332 21.82 -16.01 -0.69
C LYS A 332 22.08 -16.30 0.77
N ASN A 333 21.42 -15.56 1.67
CA ASN A 333 21.58 -15.65 3.11
C ASN A 333 20.29 -16.19 3.76
N LYS A 334 19.84 -17.35 3.28
CA LYS A 334 18.52 -17.90 3.60
C LYS A 334 18.24 -18.03 5.09
N ASP A 335 19.16 -18.59 5.85
CA ASP A 335 18.98 -18.84 7.29
C ASP A 335 18.87 -17.53 8.07
N GLU A 336 19.70 -16.54 7.74
CA GLU A 336 19.64 -15.22 8.36
C GLU A 336 18.40 -14.43 7.91
N ALA A 337 17.97 -14.61 6.67
CA ALA A 337 16.71 -14.03 6.16
C ALA A 337 15.49 -14.59 6.91
N VAL A 338 15.45 -15.90 7.16
CA VAL A 338 14.38 -16.53 7.96
C VAL A 338 14.36 -15.97 9.39
N LYS A 339 15.52 -15.88 10.04
CA LYS A 339 15.63 -15.31 11.40
C LYS A 339 15.14 -13.85 11.43
N LEU A 340 15.59 -13.02 10.49
CA LEU A 340 15.20 -11.63 10.40
C LEU A 340 13.71 -11.47 10.12
N ALA A 341 13.15 -12.21 9.15
CA ALA A 341 11.71 -12.17 8.83
C ALA A 341 10.87 -12.60 10.05
N THR A 342 11.27 -13.66 10.75
CA THR A 342 10.61 -14.12 11.97
C THR A 342 10.64 -13.07 13.06
N TRP A 343 11.79 -12.44 13.28
CA TRP A 343 11.93 -11.39 14.29
C TRP A 343 11.12 -10.15 13.95
N LEU A 344 11.17 -9.67 12.71
CA LEU A 344 10.42 -8.48 12.27
C LEU A 344 8.90 -8.66 12.37
N THR A 345 8.42 -9.89 12.29
CA THR A 345 6.99 -10.21 12.32
C THR A 345 6.51 -10.76 13.67
N ALA A 346 7.39 -10.79 14.67
CA ALA A 346 7.00 -11.15 16.03
C ALA A 346 6.10 -10.08 16.68
N PRO A 347 5.22 -10.45 17.63
CA PRO A 347 4.23 -9.54 18.22
C PRO A 347 4.83 -8.24 18.75
N GLU A 348 5.96 -8.29 19.43
CA GLU A 348 6.62 -7.14 20.04
C GLU A 348 7.13 -6.14 18.97
N GLN A 349 7.68 -6.66 17.86
CA GLN A 349 8.17 -5.84 16.77
C GLN A 349 7.03 -5.21 15.99
N GLN A 350 5.95 -5.96 15.75
CA GLN A 350 4.75 -5.41 15.13
C GLN A 350 4.07 -4.35 16.02
N ALA A 351 4.07 -4.52 17.35
CA ALA A 351 3.57 -3.51 18.28
C ALA A 351 4.39 -2.20 18.20
N LYS A 352 5.73 -2.30 18.17
CA LYS A 352 6.62 -1.16 17.97
C LYS A 352 6.40 -0.48 16.62
N LEU A 353 6.20 -1.28 15.56
CA LEU A 353 5.92 -0.79 14.23
C LEU A 353 4.60 0.01 14.20
N PHE A 354 3.56 -0.50 14.87
CA PHE A 354 2.30 0.22 15.00
C PHE A 354 2.45 1.54 15.77
N GLU A 355 3.12 1.53 16.90
CA GLU A 355 3.38 2.74 17.69
C GLU A 355 4.09 3.84 16.89
N LYS A 356 5.05 3.46 16.03
CA LYS A 356 5.89 4.40 15.28
C LYS A 356 5.32 4.78 13.92
N GLN A 357 4.67 3.85 13.22
CA GLN A 357 4.29 3.97 11.81
C GLN A 357 2.80 3.74 11.54
N ALA A 358 2.01 3.41 12.57
CA ALA A 358 0.57 3.08 12.47
C ALA A 358 0.25 1.86 11.58
N SER A 359 1.24 1.00 11.27
CA SER A 359 1.01 -0.28 10.60
C SER A 359 0.39 -1.26 11.59
N PHE A 360 -0.92 -1.53 11.46
CA PHE A 360 -1.65 -2.30 12.47
C PHE A 360 -1.25 -3.79 12.44
N PRO A 361 -0.93 -4.40 13.59
CA PRO A 361 -0.37 -5.75 13.63
C PRO A 361 -1.26 -6.83 13.01
N SER A 362 -0.67 -7.71 12.20
CA SER A 362 -1.27 -9.00 11.82
C SER A 362 -1.16 -10.04 12.93
N ALA A 363 -0.22 -9.84 13.84
CA ALA A 363 -0.03 -10.65 15.03
C ALA A 363 -1.07 -10.26 16.10
N GLN A 364 -2.14 -11.05 16.24
CA GLN A 364 -3.17 -10.80 17.25
C GLN A 364 -2.62 -10.81 18.68
N ALA A 365 -1.54 -11.55 18.92
CA ALA A 365 -0.85 -11.54 20.22
C ALA A 365 -0.26 -10.16 20.60
N ALA A 366 -0.10 -9.25 19.62
CA ALA A 366 0.33 -7.88 19.88
C ALA A 366 -0.79 -6.98 20.43
N TYR A 367 -2.07 -7.36 20.30
CA TYR A 367 -3.22 -6.47 20.57
C TYR A 367 -3.35 -6.09 22.03
N ASP A 368 -2.89 -6.97 22.95
CA ASP A 368 -2.92 -6.74 24.39
C ASP A 368 -1.62 -6.07 24.91
N LEU A 369 -0.63 -5.86 24.04
CA LEU A 369 0.57 -5.11 24.41
C LEU A 369 0.24 -3.62 24.54
N PRO A 370 0.80 -2.91 25.56
CA PRO A 370 0.50 -1.50 25.81
C PRO A 370 0.71 -0.61 24.58
N GLN A 371 1.70 -0.91 23.73
CA GLN A 371 2.00 -0.18 22.50
C GLN A 371 0.83 -0.23 21.48
N VAL A 372 -0.04 -1.25 21.58
CA VAL A 372 -1.24 -1.39 20.76
C VAL A 372 -2.48 -1.01 21.54
N ALA A 373 -2.71 -1.63 22.69
CA ALA A 373 -3.96 -1.45 23.47
C ALA A 373 -4.19 0.01 23.89
N ASP A 374 -3.14 0.71 24.31
CA ASP A 374 -3.20 2.10 24.79
C ASP A 374 -2.79 3.13 23.74
N ALA A 375 -2.56 2.68 22.49
CA ALA A 375 -2.09 3.55 21.42
C ALA A 375 -3.04 4.72 21.16
N LYS A 376 -2.47 5.91 21.21
CA LYS A 376 -3.12 7.18 20.87
C LYS A 376 -2.23 7.95 19.91
N LEU A 377 -2.84 8.71 19.03
CA LEU A 377 -2.07 9.47 18.06
C LEU A 377 -2.36 10.97 18.19
N PRO A 378 -1.42 11.76 18.77
CA PRO A 378 -1.61 13.20 19.01
C PRO A 378 -1.90 14.02 17.75
N TYR A 379 -1.42 13.56 16.59
CA TYR A 379 -1.72 14.18 15.30
C TYR A 379 -3.24 14.15 14.99
N PHE A 380 -3.94 13.12 15.46
CA PHE A 380 -5.38 12.88 15.27
C PHE A 380 -6.18 13.09 16.58
N ASN A 381 -5.92 14.16 17.29
CA ASN A 381 -6.64 14.50 18.54
C ASN A 381 -6.61 13.39 19.60
N ASP A 382 -5.47 12.76 19.79
CA ASP A 382 -5.31 11.64 20.72
C ASP A 382 -6.33 10.51 20.49
N ALA A 383 -6.67 10.29 19.21
CA ALA A 383 -7.54 9.17 18.82
C ALA A 383 -7.04 7.88 19.42
N PRO A 384 -7.89 7.08 20.11
CA PRO A 384 -7.53 5.79 20.69
C PRO A 384 -7.42 4.74 19.58
N ILE A 385 -6.40 4.92 18.70
CA ILE A 385 -6.23 4.12 17.49
C ILE A 385 -6.07 2.63 17.77
N GLY A 386 -5.49 2.27 18.91
CA GLY A 386 -5.40 0.89 19.34
C GLY A 386 -6.77 0.23 19.47
N LYS A 387 -7.71 0.90 20.15
CA LYS A 387 -9.09 0.39 20.34
C LYS A 387 -9.88 0.38 19.03
N ILE A 388 -9.82 1.47 18.26
CA ILE A 388 -10.56 1.61 17.00
C ILE A 388 -10.16 0.50 16.02
N PHE A 389 -8.85 0.32 15.79
CA PHE A 389 -8.38 -0.64 14.81
C PHE A 389 -8.40 -2.09 15.31
N SER A 390 -8.20 -2.34 16.62
CA SER A 390 -8.38 -3.70 17.15
C SER A 390 -9.82 -4.20 17.00
N GLN A 391 -10.80 -3.33 17.25
CA GLN A 391 -12.20 -3.69 17.04
C GLN A 391 -12.49 -3.93 15.55
N ALA A 392 -12.07 -3.01 14.68
CA ALA A 392 -12.26 -3.14 13.24
C ALA A 392 -11.58 -4.42 12.67
N ALA A 393 -10.40 -4.79 13.16
CA ALA A 393 -9.69 -6.00 12.72
C ALA A 393 -10.42 -7.29 13.15
N LYS A 394 -10.95 -7.32 14.37
CA LYS A 394 -11.72 -8.47 14.90
C LYS A 394 -13.03 -8.67 14.14
N ASP A 395 -13.69 -7.57 13.76
CA ASP A 395 -15.00 -7.59 13.09
C ASP A 395 -14.89 -7.68 11.56
N SER A 396 -13.68 -7.59 11.00
CA SER A 396 -13.45 -7.69 9.56
C SER A 396 -13.78 -9.09 9.04
N PRO A 397 -14.52 -9.21 7.94
CA PRO A 397 -14.80 -10.51 7.36
C PRO A 397 -13.55 -11.15 6.77
N THR A 398 -13.45 -12.49 6.86
CA THR A 398 -12.45 -13.24 6.11
C THR A 398 -12.77 -13.13 4.62
N GLN A 399 -11.81 -12.62 3.84
CA GLN A 399 -11.96 -12.47 2.41
C GLN A 399 -11.45 -13.70 1.66
N VAL A 400 -12.20 -14.13 0.66
CA VAL A 400 -11.73 -15.08 -0.36
C VAL A 400 -10.86 -14.31 -1.33
N LEU A 401 -9.59 -14.70 -1.42
CA LEU A 401 -8.62 -14.09 -2.34
C LEU A 401 -8.45 -14.96 -3.59
N GLY A 402 -8.24 -14.31 -4.71
CA GLY A 402 -7.93 -14.93 -5.97
C GLY A 402 -6.64 -14.41 -6.61
N PRO A 403 -6.13 -15.09 -7.65
CA PRO A 403 -4.80 -14.80 -8.20
C PRO A 403 -4.65 -13.44 -8.87
N LYS A 404 -5.75 -12.79 -9.25
CA LYS A 404 -5.74 -11.47 -9.92
C LYS A 404 -6.47 -10.38 -9.14
N ASP A 405 -6.63 -10.52 -7.81
CA ASP A 405 -7.36 -9.56 -6.98
C ASP A 405 -6.82 -8.14 -7.11
N ALA A 406 -5.50 -7.97 -7.07
CA ALA A 406 -4.87 -6.64 -7.21
C ALA A 406 -5.19 -6.01 -8.58
N VAL A 407 -5.09 -6.78 -9.65
CA VAL A 407 -5.37 -6.31 -11.02
C VAL A 407 -6.84 -5.95 -11.19
N ILE A 408 -7.76 -6.82 -10.72
CA ILE A 408 -9.20 -6.58 -10.81
C ILE A 408 -9.58 -5.31 -10.06
N LYS A 409 -9.10 -5.17 -8.82
CA LYS A 409 -9.30 -3.98 -7.99
C LYS A 409 -8.83 -2.72 -8.71
N GLN A 410 -7.59 -2.72 -9.20
CA GLN A 410 -7.00 -1.58 -9.91
C GLN A 410 -7.79 -1.20 -11.16
N ASN A 411 -8.27 -2.16 -11.93
CA ASN A 411 -9.08 -1.87 -13.12
C ASN A 411 -10.42 -1.22 -12.77
N PHE A 412 -11.05 -1.57 -11.64
CA PHE A 412 -12.24 -0.86 -11.18
C PHE A 412 -11.94 0.58 -10.76
N THR A 413 -10.83 0.83 -10.06
CA THR A 413 -10.47 2.17 -9.57
C THR A 413 -9.85 3.04 -10.66
N ASP A 414 -8.76 2.59 -11.28
CA ASP A 414 -7.90 3.41 -12.12
C ASP A 414 -8.36 3.47 -13.59
N VAL A 415 -9.15 2.47 -14.03
CA VAL A 415 -9.76 2.52 -15.38
C VAL A 415 -11.22 2.93 -15.29
N GLY A 416 -12.02 2.25 -14.47
CA GLY A 416 -13.46 2.48 -14.40
C GLY A 416 -13.82 3.81 -13.74
N LEU A 417 -13.51 3.96 -12.46
CA LEU A 417 -13.94 5.13 -11.66
C LEU A 417 -13.23 6.42 -12.07
N LEU A 418 -11.95 6.38 -12.43
CA LEU A 418 -11.26 7.58 -12.93
C LEU A 418 -11.89 8.13 -14.22
N GLN A 419 -12.40 7.27 -15.12
CA GLN A 419 -13.14 7.74 -16.28
C GLN A 419 -14.45 8.45 -15.89
N VAL A 420 -15.13 7.96 -14.85
CA VAL A 420 -16.35 8.62 -14.34
C VAL A 420 -16.01 9.97 -13.71
N GLU A 421 -14.99 10.01 -12.82
CA GLU A 421 -14.65 11.22 -12.07
C GLU A 421 -13.95 12.30 -12.91
N GLN A 422 -13.00 11.91 -13.75
CA GLN A 422 -12.10 12.87 -14.42
C GLN A 422 -12.47 13.11 -15.90
N GLN A 423 -13.14 12.14 -16.56
CA GLN A 423 -13.47 12.25 -17.97
C GLN A 423 -14.98 12.45 -18.22
N GLY A 424 -15.80 12.53 -17.15
CA GLY A 424 -17.23 12.74 -17.23
C GLY A 424 -18.02 11.59 -17.89
N LYS A 425 -17.46 10.38 -17.90
CA LYS A 425 -18.14 9.19 -18.38
C LYS A 425 -19.27 8.80 -17.44
N SER A 426 -20.32 8.21 -17.99
CA SER A 426 -21.39 7.63 -17.17
C SER A 426 -20.87 6.45 -16.34
N ALA A 427 -21.54 6.15 -15.22
CA ALA A 427 -21.26 4.97 -14.41
C ALA A 427 -21.27 3.66 -15.22
N ASN A 428 -22.15 3.56 -16.21
CA ASN A 428 -22.23 2.38 -17.09
C ASN A 428 -21.05 2.28 -18.06
N GLU A 429 -20.57 3.40 -18.62
CA GLU A 429 -19.39 3.40 -19.48
C GLU A 429 -18.13 3.03 -18.68
N GLY A 430 -17.93 3.62 -17.50
CA GLY A 430 -16.84 3.25 -16.60
C GLY A 430 -16.87 1.78 -16.18
N TRP A 431 -18.07 1.26 -15.83
CA TRP A 431 -18.25 -0.16 -15.52
C TRP A 431 -17.82 -1.06 -16.69
N LYS A 432 -18.32 -0.78 -17.91
CA LYS A 432 -17.97 -1.56 -19.10
C LYS A 432 -16.46 -1.52 -19.39
N ALA A 433 -15.82 -0.36 -19.18
CA ALA A 433 -14.37 -0.23 -19.35
C ALA A 433 -13.61 -1.11 -18.34
N ALA A 434 -13.98 -1.05 -17.06
CA ALA A 434 -13.38 -1.88 -16.02
C ALA A 434 -13.56 -3.40 -16.29
N ILE A 435 -14.80 -3.81 -16.65
CA ILE A 435 -15.09 -5.21 -16.97
C ILE A 435 -14.27 -5.68 -18.17
N LYS A 436 -14.25 -4.92 -19.28
CA LYS A 436 -13.46 -5.27 -20.46
C LYS A 436 -11.97 -5.43 -20.14
N THR A 437 -11.42 -4.54 -19.32
CA THR A 437 -9.99 -4.61 -18.93
C THR A 437 -9.73 -5.81 -18.04
N ASN A 438 -10.65 -6.12 -17.12
CA ASN A 438 -10.55 -7.31 -16.27
C ASN A 438 -10.65 -8.61 -17.09
N ASP A 439 -11.59 -8.70 -18.03
CA ASP A 439 -11.72 -9.86 -18.92
C ASP A 439 -10.40 -10.12 -19.66
N ASN A 440 -9.82 -9.09 -20.27
CA ASN A 440 -8.55 -9.20 -20.97
C ASN A 440 -7.39 -9.63 -20.04
N ALA A 441 -7.40 -9.21 -18.78
CA ALA A 441 -6.35 -9.56 -17.81
C ALA A 441 -6.47 -10.98 -17.26
N LEU A 442 -7.69 -11.56 -17.27
CA LEU A 442 -7.94 -12.91 -16.82
C LEU A 442 -7.79 -13.96 -17.96
N ASP A 443 -7.90 -13.53 -19.23
CA ASP A 443 -7.73 -14.39 -20.41
C ASP A 443 -6.25 -14.62 -20.77
N GLN A 444 -5.32 -13.93 -20.11
CA GLN A 444 -3.85 -14.06 -20.26
C GLN A 444 -3.27 -15.05 -19.24
#